data_62208a719488c3986309e6e33f6550c0
#
_entry.id   62208a719488c3986309e6e33f6550c0
#
_cell.length_a   1.000
_cell.length_b   1.000
_cell.length_c   1.000
_cell.angle_alpha   90.00
_cell.angle_beta   90.00
_cell.angle_gamma   90.00
#
_symmetry.space_group_name_H-M   'P 1'
#
loop_
_entity.id
_entity.type
_entity.pdbx_description
1 polymer ?
#
loop_
_entity_poly.entity_id
_entity_poly.type
_entity_poly.pdbx_seq_one_letter_code
_entity_poly.pdbx_strand_id
1 'polypeptide(L)'
;MENEDVSDGTVAESETQMRELWTWREGIAEALGHYGGVYKYDVSIPLSELYLLVEDVRTRMEEAGLLTTPENPEGIVVDIVGYGHMGDSNLHLNIPVRSFDKRIEKALEPFIYEWIQKRRGSISAEHGLGVAKSDFVGYSRGDTELNIMRAIKGLFDPNGIMNPYKYIKA
;
A
#
# COMPACT_ATOMS: atom_id res chain seq x y z
N MET A 1 -12.96 -1.13 -27.44
CA MET A 1 -12.83 -0.17 -26.32
C MET A 1 -14.12 0.62 -26.27
N GLU A 2 -15.19 -0.07 -25.85
CA GLU A 2 -16.55 0.49 -25.94
C GLU A 2 -16.89 1.47 -24.80
N ASN A 3 -16.05 1.56 -23.75
CA ASN A 3 -16.35 2.37 -22.55
C ASN A 3 -15.38 3.54 -22.31
N GLU A 4 -14.46 3.84 -23.25
CA GLU A 4 -13.44 4.90 -23.09
C GLU A 4 -12.52 4.77 -21.84
N ASP A 5 -12.48 3.58 -21.22
CA ASP A 5 -11.64 3.33 -20.05
C ASP A 5 -10.13 3.38 -20.35
N VAL A 6 -9.78 3.26 -21.65
CA VAL A 6 -8.40 3.29 -22.15
C VAL A 6 -8.37 4.04 -23.46
N SER A 7 -7.53 5.06 -23.57
CA SER A 7 -7.40 5.88 -24.77
C SER A 7 -6.51 5.26 -25.85
N ASP A 8 -5.48 4.51 -25.43
CA ASP A 8 -4.52 3.88 -26.35
C ASP A 8 -3.81 2.70 -25.66
N GLY A 9 -3.13 1.87 -26.44
CA GLY A 9 -2.36 0.74 -25.96
C GLY A 9 -1.29 0.33 -26.97
N THR A 10 -0.21 -0.28 -26.48
CA THR A 10 0.87 -0.79 -27.31
C THR A 10 1.26 -2.20 -26.95
N VAL A 11 1.80 -2.93 -27.90
CA VAL A 11 2.40 -4.26 -27.71
C VAL A 11 3.85 -4.19 -28.14
N ALA A 12 4.76 -4.70 -27.29
CA ALA A 12 6.16 -4.76 -27.62
C ALA A 12 6.41 -5.73 -28.80
N GLU A 13 7.09 -5.26 -29.84
CA GLU A 13 7.45 -6.04 -31.02
C GLU A 13 8.90 -6.56 -30.99
N SER A 14 9.68 -6.16 -29.98
CA SER A 14 11.07 -6.57 -29.77
C SER A 14 11.43 -6.63 -28.29
N GLU A 15 12.49 -7.37 -27.94
CA GLU A 15 13.01 -7.42 -26.58
C GLU A 15 13.44 -6.03 -26.06
N THR A 16 14.00 -5.18 -26.91
CA THR A 16 14.40 -3.82 -26.54
C THR A 16 13.18 -3.02 -26.14
N GLN A 17 12.14 -3.02 -26.95
CA GLN A 17 10.90 -2.31 -26.67
C GLN A 17 10.19 -2.86 -25.42
N MET A 18 10.20 -4.18 -25.22
CA MET A 18 9.70 -4.80 -24.00
C MET A 18 10.43 -4.29 -22.76
N ARG A 19 11.77 -4.21 -22.79
CA ARG A 19 12.58 -3.68 -21.67
C ARG A 19 12.29 -2.21 -21.39
N GLU A 20 12.14 -1.40 -22.43
CA GLU A 20 11.79 0.01 -22.31
C GLU A 20 10.44 0.20 -21.63
N LEU A 21 9.41 -0.56 -22.04
CA LEU A 21 8.08 -0.52 -21.40
C LEU A 21 8.15 -0.95 -19.94
N TRP A 22 8.90 -2.01 -19.61
CA TRP A 22 9.12 -2.44 -18.22
C TRP A 22 9.86 -1.41 -17.39
N THR A 23 10.83 -0.68 -17.97
CA THR A 23 11.53 0.41 -17.26
C THR A 23 10.55 1.48 -16.78
N TRP A 24 9.54 1.83 -17.56
CA TRP A 24 8.48 2.74 -17.13
C TRP A 24 7.72 2.18 -15.92
N ARG A 25 7.29 0.91 -16.00
CA ARG A 25 6.54 0.26 -14.91
C ARG A 25 7.35 0.15 -13.62
N GLU A 26 8.61 -0.22 -13.71
CA GLU A 26 9.52 -0.40 -12.57
C GLU A 26 9.98 0.93 -11.97
N GLY A 27 10.06 1.98 -12.77
CA GLY A 27 10.48 3.32 -12.36
C GLY A 27 9.44 4.10 -11.55
N ILE A 28 8.19 3.66 -11.47
CA ILE A 28 7.10 4.41 -10.81
C ILE A 28 7.46 4.75 -9.35
N ALA A 29 7.91 3.77 -8.58
CA ALA A 29 8.20 3.95 -7.16
C ALA A 29 9.34 4.96 -6.90
N GLU A 30 10.35 4.98 -7.78
CA GLU A 30 11.47 5.91 -7.72
C GLU A 30 11.02 7.32 -8.11
N ALA A 31 10.28 7.43 -9.21
CA ALA A 31 9.74 8.71 -9.69
C ALA A 31 8.90 9.42 -8.63
N LEU A 32 8.05 8.70 -7.91
CA LEU A 32 7.24 9.25 -6.82
C LEU A 32 8.10 9.80 -5.66
N GLY A 33 9.29 9.24 -5.43
CA GLY A 33 10.22 9.68 -4.40
C GLY A 33 10.79 11.08 -4.62
N HIS A 34 10.80 11.58 -5.86
CA HIS A 34 11.35 12.91 -6.19
C HIS A 34 10.53 14.09 -5.62
N TYR A 35 9.31 13.86 -5.16
CA TYR A 35 8.50 14.91 -4.53
C TYR A 35 8.95 15.29 -3.12
N GLY A 36 9.68 14.40 -2.41
CA GLY A 36 10.17 14.62 -1.04
C GLY A 36 10.06 13.38 -0.15
N GLY A 37 9.00 12.60 -0.29
CA GLY A 37 8.81 11.33 0.39
C GLY A 37 7.58 10.59 -0.12
N VAL A 38 7.43 9.33 0.27
CA VAL A 38 6.27 8.50 -0.10
C VAL A 38 5.85 7.63 1.07
N TYR A 39 4.59 7.72 1.48
CA TYR A 39 3.98 6.68 2.32
C TYR A 39 3.56 5.53 1.41
N LYS A 40 3.91 4.29 1.79
CA LYS A 40 3.70 3.10 0.97
C LYS A 40 2.90 2.05 1.71
N TYR A 41 1.84 1.58 1.09
CA TYR A 41 1.03 0.46 1.55
C TYR A 41 1.00 -0.60 0.44
N ASP A 42 1.36 -1.81 0.82
CA ASP A 42 1.38 -2.98 -0.03
C ASP A 42 0.28 -3.91 0.46
N VAL A 43 -0.83 -3.97 -0.25
CA VAL A 43 -2.06 -4.59 0.23
C VAL A 43 -2.63 -5.58 -0.78
N SER A 44 -3.40 -6.54 -0.31
CA SER A 44 -4.18 -7.43 -1.17
C SER A 44 -5.66 -7.33 -0.81
N ILE A 45 -6.49 -7.02 -1.79
CA ILE A 45 -7.93 -6.81 -1.66
C ILE A 45 -8.64 -7.32 -2.91
N PRO A 46 -9.97 -7.54 -2.89
CA PRO A 46 -10.68 -7.99 -4.08
C PRO A 46 -10.38 -7.13 -5.31
N LEU A 47 -10.12 -7.75 -6.44
CA LEU A 47 -9.69 -7.11 -7.69
C LEU A 47 -10.62 -5.96 -8.11
N SER A 48 -11.93 -6.18 -7.97
CA SER A 48 -12.94 -5.17 -8.31
C SER A 48 -12.91 -3.92 -7.41
N GLU A 49 -12.18 -3.97 -6.29
CA GLU A 49 -12.13 -2.89 -5.30
C GLU A 49 -10.76 -2.22 -5.21
N LEU A 50 -9.78 -2.64 -6.03
CA LEU A 50 -8.42 -2.11 -5.97
C LEU A 50 -8.39 -0.59 -6.11
N TYR A 51 -9.07 -0.04 -7.10
CA TYR A 51 -9.05 1.40 -7.34
C TYR A 51 -9.95 2.18 -6.37
N LEU A 52 -10.97 1.53 -5.81
CA LEU A 52 -11.84 2.14 -4.81
C LEU A 52 -11.05 2.56 -3.55
N LEU A 53 -10.04 1.78 -3.14
CA LEU A 53 -9.17 2.19 -2.04
C LEU A 53 -8.40 3.47 -2.37
N VAL A 54 -7.93 3.62 -3.61
CA VAL A 54 -7.22 4.83 -4.06
C VAL A 54 -8.14 6.04 -3.97
N GLU A 55 -9.39 5.91 -4.43
CA GLU A 55 -10.40 6.98 -4.41
C GLU A 55 -10.81 7.36 -2.99
N ASP A 56 -11.05 6.37 -2.12
CA ASP A 56 -11.44 6.60 -0.73
C ASP A 56 -10.30 7.28 0.06
N VAL A 57 -9.04 6.90 -0.20
CA VAL A 57 -7.88 7.57 0.42
C VAL A 57 -7.72 8.98 -0.11
N ARG A 58 -7.95 9.21 -1.41
CA ARG A 58 -7.92 10.55 -2.01
C ARG A 58 -8.94 11.47 -1.36
N THR A 59 -10.18 11.02 -1.28
CA THR A 59 -11.27 11.76 -0.62
C THR A 59 -10.92 12.08 0.83
N ARG A 60 -10.38 11.12 1.56
CA ARG A 60 -9.98 11.33 2.95
C ARG A 60 -8.86 12.36 3.11
N MET A 61 -7.88 12.38 2.20
CA MET A 61 -6.81 13.37 2.24
C MET A 61 -7.32 14.76 1.86
N GLU A 62 -8.27 14.84 0.95
CA GLU A 62 -8.94 16.08 0.57
C GLU A 62 -9.77 16.65 1.72
N GLU A 63 -10.61 15.84 2.35
CA GLU A 63 -11.42 16.21 3.53
C GLU A 63 -10.55 16.66 4.71
N ALA A 64 -9.36 16.07 4.86
CA ALA A 64 -8.38 16.47 5.88
C ALA A 64 -7.63 17.77 5.53
N GLY A 65 -7.85 18.35 4.34
CA GLY A 65 -7.14 19.52 3.85
C GLY A 65 -5.65 19.29 3.61
N LEU A 66 -5.26 18.04 3.34
CA LEU A 66 -3.85 17.64 3.17
C LEU A 66 -3.48 17.45 1.70
N LEU A 67 -4.46 17.13 0.83
CA LEU A 67 -4.24 16.89 -0.60
C LEU A 67 -4.00 18.19 -1.35
N THR A 68 -3.07 18.16 -2.29
CA THR A 68 -2.89 19.22 -3.27
C THR A 68 -4.04 19.19 -4.26
N THR A 69 -4.81 20.26 -4.32
CA THR A 69 -5.91 20.47 -5.27
C THR A 69 -5.83 21.89 -5.83
N PRO A 70 -6.62 22.24 -6.87
CA PRO A 70 -6.71 23.64 -7.33
C PRO A 70 -7.09 24.62 -6.22
N GLU A 71 -7.92 24.18 -5.26
CA GLU A 71 -8.39 24.95 -4.11
C GLU A 71 -7.37 24.95 -2.96
N ASN A 72 -6.46 23.96 -2.92
CA ASN A 72 -5.40 23.81 -1.91
C ASN A 72 -4.04 23.52 -2.58
N PRO A 73 -3.44 24.47 -3.30
CA PRO A 73 -2.20 24.25 -4.05
C PRO A 73 -0.98 23.97 -3.16
N GLU A 74 -1.05 24.34 -1.88
CA GLU A 74 0.00 24.11 -0.87
C GLU A 74 -0.19 22.81 -0.08
N GLY A 75 -1.09 21.92 -0.52
CA GLY A 75 -1.30 20.62 0.10
C GLY A 75 0.01 19.82 0.22
N ILE A 76 0.21 19.17 1.35
CA ILE A 76 1.45 18.41 1.63
C ILE A 76 1.45 17.10 0.85
N VAL A 77 0.29 16.47 0.68
CA VAL A 77 0.09 15.27 -0.13
C VAL A 77 -0.03 15.68 -1.59
N VAL A 78 0.86 15.19 -2.43
CA VAL A 78 0.92 15.56 -3.85
C VAL A 78 -0.18 14.86 -4.64
N ASP A 79 -0.33 13.56 -4.43
CA ASP A 79 -1.35 12.73 -5.09
C ASP A 79 -1.55 11.40 -4.33
N ILE A 80 -2.51 10.60 -4.78
CA ILE A 80 -2.73 9.21 -4.36
C ILE A 80 -2.59 8.33 -5.58
N VAL A 81 -1.59 7.46 -5.59
CA VAL A 81 -1.25 6.64 -6.75
C VAL A 81 -1.36 5.16 -6.41
N GLY A 82 -2.14 4.44 -7.20
CA GLY A 82 -2.30 3.00 -7.09
C GLY A 82 -1.81 2.28 -8.35
N TYR A 83 -0.93 1.32 -8.17
CA TYR A 83 -0.52 0.37 -9.20
C TYR A 83 -0.18 -0.97 -8.52
N GLY A 84 0.09 -2.02 -9.26
CA GLY A 84 0.41 -3.28 -8.61
C GLY A 84 0.41 -4.48 -9.54
N HIS A 85 0.12 -5.63 -8.95
CA HIS A 85 0.06 -6.91 -9.63
C HIS A 85 -1.40 -7.38 -9.70
N MET A 86 -2.06 -7.09 -10.83
CA MET A 86 -3.49 -7.37 -11.01
C MET A 86 -3.80 -8.86 -10.93
N GLY A 87 -2.85 -9.73 -11.34
CA GLY A 87 -3.04 -11.18 -11.37
C GLY A 87 -3.23 -11.82 -10.00
N ASP A 88 -2.72 -11.21 -8.92
CA ASP A 88 -2.85 -11.68 -7.54
C ASP A 88 -3.51 -10.68 -6.59
N SER A 89 -4.19 -9.69 -7.16
CA SER A 89 -4.95 -8.67 -6.41
C SER A 89 -4.08 -7.83 -5.46
N ASN A 90 -2.79 -7.66 -5.79
CA ASN A 90 -1.87 -6.83 -5.02
C ASN A 90 -1.90 -5.38 -5.49
N LEU A 91 -2.15 -4.47 -4.57
CA LEU A 91 -2.09 -3.03 -4.79
C LEU A 91 -0.92 -2.42 -4.03
N HIS A 92 -0.05 -1.73 -4.74
CA HIS A 92 0.92 -0.78 -4.19
C HIS A 92 0.27 0.60 -4.14
N LEU A 93 -0.26 0.95 -2.99
CA LEU A 93 -0.80 2.28 -2.75
C LEU A 93 0.33 3.20 -2.29
N ASN A 94 0.59 4.24 -3.06
CA ASN A 94 1.65 5.21 -2.81
C ASN A 94 1.07 6.60 -2.63
N ILE A 95 1.49 7.27 -1.58
CA ILE A 95 1.08 8.62 -1.26
C ILE A 95 2.33 9.51 -1.28
N PRO A 96 2.69 10.09 -2.45
CA PRO A 96 3.80 11.03 -2.55
C PRO A 96 3.48 12.31 -1.77
N VAL A 97 4.48 12.78 -1.02
CA VAL A 97 4.36 13.95 -0.14
C VAL A 97 5.55 14.89 -0.32
N ARG A 98 5.33 16.18 -0.10
CA ARG A 98 6.40 17.18 -0.09
C ARG A 98 7.33 17.02 1.13
N SER A 99 6.78 16.53 2.24
CA SER A 99 7.49 16.17 3.45
C SER A 99 6.67 15.21 4.30
N PHE A 100 7.33 14.39 5.13
CA PHE A 100 6.63 13.54 6.09
C PHE A 100 5.99 14.39 7.19
N ASP A 101 4.73 14.07 7.53
CA ASP A 101 3.95 14.78 8.55
C ASP A 101 3.04 13.79 9.31
N LYS A 102 3.06 13.88 10.64
CA LYS A 102 2.23 13.04 11.52
C LYS A 102 0.73 13.19 11.29
N ARG A 103 0.27 14.31 10.73
CA ARG A 103 -1.14 14.50 10.36
C ARG A 103 -1.56 13.54 9.26
N ILE A 104 -0.64 13.28 8.30
CA ILE A 104 -0.86 12.32 7.21
C ILE A 104 -0.95 10.91 7.79
N GLU A 105 0.00 10.50 8.64
CA GLU A 105 -0.04 9.18 9.30
C GLU A 105 -1.36 8.97 10.04
N LYS A 106 -1.78 9.93 10.86
CA LYS A 106 -3.05 9.87 11.59
C LYS A 106 -4.31 9.82 10.71
N ALA A 107 -4.23 10.38 9.52
CA ALA A 107 -5.34 10.32 8.58
C ALA A 107 -5.35 8.99 7.80
N LEU A 108 -4.17 8.40 7.53
CA LEU A 108 -4.04 7.12 6.85
C LEU A 108 -4.26 5.93 7.79
N GLU A 109 -3.76 5.99 9.01
CA GLU A 109 -3.82 4.89 9.98
C GLU A 109 -4.71 5.26 11.18
N PRO A 110 -5.64 4.41 11.61
CA PRO A 110 -5.90 3.03 11.13
C PRO A 110 -6.84 2.93 9.93
N PHE A 111 -7.25 4.02 9.29
CA PHE A 111 -8.28 4.03 8.23
C PHE A 111 -8.03 2.99 7.14
N ILE A 112 -6.81 2.94 6.56
CA ILE A 112 -6.47 1.98 5.50
C ILE A 112 -6.63 0.54 6.01
N TYR A 113 -6.17 0.24 7.23
CA TYR A 113 -6.23 -1.10 7.79
C TYR A 113 -7.65 -1.54 8.09
N GLU A 114 -8.49 -0.66 8.63
CA GLU A 114 -9.92 -0.90 8.85
C GLU A 114 -10.67 -1.10 7.54
N TRP A 115 -10.33 -0.32 6.52
CA TRP A 115 -10.89 -0.45 5.19
C TRP A 115 -10.62 -1.83 4.59
N ILE A 116 -9.38 -2.30 4.70
CA ILE A 116 -8.92 -3.61 4.22
C ILE A 116 -9.57 -4.75 5.03
N GLN A 117 -9.64 -4.61 6.35
CA GLN A 117 -10.25 -5.62 7.22
C GLN A 117 -11.71 -5.87 6.88
N LYS A 118 -12.50 -4.81 6.63
CA LYS A 118 -13.91 -4.92 6.22
C LYS A 118 -14.10 -5.76 4.96
N ARG A 119 -13.07 -5.86 4.12
CA ARG A 119 -13.04 -6.62 2.86
C ARG A 119 -12.31 -7.95 2.97
N ARG A 120 -11.90 -8.30 4.19
CA ARG A 120 -11.11 -9.52 4.47
C ARG A 120 -9.83 -9.60 3.63
N GLY A 121 -9.22 -8.45 3.35
CA GLY A 121 -7.96 -8.30 2.65
C GLY A 121 -6.74 -8.53 3.53
N SER A 122 -5.56 -8.33 2.96
CA SER A 122 -4.29 -8.35 3.67
C SER A 122 -3.65 -6.97 3.70
N ILE A 123 -3.21 -6.53 4.88
CA ILE A 123 -2.47 -5.28 5.05
C ILE A 123 -1.01 -5.36 4.62
N SER A 124 -0.56 -6.53 4.20
CA SER A 124 0.73 -6.74 3.53
C SER A 124 0.60 -7.90 2.57
N ALA A 125 0.69 -7.63 1.28
CA ALA A 125 0.62 -8.65 0.24
C ALA A 125 1.96 -9.41 0.11
N GLU A 126 3.06 -8.69 -0.16
CA GLU A 126 4.38 -9.28 -0.42
C GLU A 126 5.53 -8.69 0.43
N HIS A 127 5.42 -7.43 0.89
CA HIS A 127 6.51 -6.74 1.59
C HIS A 127 6.72 -7.17 3.05
N GLY A 128 5.70 -7.77 3.68
CA GLY A 128 5.71 -8.14 5.09
C GLY A 128 5.45 -6.93 6.02
N LEU A 129 5.26 -7.23 7.32
CA LEU A 129 4.89 -6.21 8.32
C LEU A 129 6.11 -5.57 9.01
N GLY A 130 7.22 -6.30 9.08
CA GLY A 130 8.40 -5.84 9.79
C GLY A 130 8.10 -5.48 11.26
N VAL A 131 8.76 -4.44 11.75
CA VAL A 131 8.52 -3.84 13.07
C VAL A 131 7.39 -2.81 13.01
N ALA A 132 7.38 -1.98 11.96
CA ALA A 132 6.50 -0.81 11.86
C ALA A 132 5.01 -1.17 11.84
N LYS A 133 4.65 -2.28 11.20
CA LYS A 133 3.24 -2.71 11.06
C LYS A 133 2.87 -3.90 11.96
N SER A 134 3.73 -4.32 12.88
CA SER A 134 3.48 -5.46 13.77
C SER A 134 2.25 -5.28 14.66
N ASP A 135 1.92 -4.05 15.06
CA ASP A 135 0.73 -3.74 15.85
C ASP A 135 -0.58 -3.86 15.06
N PHE A 136 -0.51 -3.87 13.75
CA PHE A 136 -1.66 -3.90 12.86
C PHE A 136 -1.96 -5.30 12.29
N VAL A 137 -1.20 -6.33 12.67
CA VAL A 137 -1.38 -7.71 12.16
C VAL A 137 -2.80 -8.23 12.37
N GLY A 138 -3.48 -7.82 13.45
CA GLY A 138 -4.86 -8.17 13.76
C GLY A 138 -5.90 -7.70 12.73
N TYR A 139 -5.56 -6.76 11.87
CA TYR A 139 -6.45 -6.34 10.76
C TYR A 139 -6.50 -7.36 9.62
N SER A 140 -5.52 -8.26 9.52
CA SER A 140 -5.46 -9.31 8.49
C SER A 140 -5.55 -10.73 9.03
N ARG A 141 -5.43 -10.92 10.34
CA ARG A 141 -5.38 -12.24 10.98
C ARG A 141 -6.27 -12.27 12.20
N GLY A 142 -7.08 -13.32 12.31
CA GLY A 142 -7.92 -13.54 13.48
C GLY A 142 -7.11 -14.00 14.71
N ASP A 143 -7.71 -13.92 15.89
CA ASP A 143 -7.05 -14.30 17.15
C ASP A 143 -6.57 -15.75 17.16
N THR A 144 -7.33 -16.67 16.55
CA THR A 144 -6.95 -18.08 16.44
C THR A 144 -5.66 -18.24 15.63
N GLU A 145 -5.57 -17.57 14.47
CA GLU A 145 -4.37 -17.59 13.62
C GLU A 145 -3.18 -17.00 14.37
N LEU A 146 -3.37 -15.86 15.02
CA LEU A 146 -2.32 -15.19 15.79
C LEU A 146 -1.81 -16.07 16.95
N ASN A 147 -2.69 -16.77 17.63
CA ASN A 147 -2.32 -17.67 18.71
C ASN A 147 -1.53 -18.87 18.20
N ILE A 148 -1.91 -19.45 17.05
CA ILE A 148 -1.14 -20.53 16.41
C ILE A 148 0.24 -20.01 15.98
N MET A 149 0.32 -18.83 15.39
CA MET A 149 1.56 -18.22 14.95
C MET A 149 2.50 -17.96 16.14
N ARG A 150 1.97 -17.46 17.27
CA ARG A 150 2.74 -17.30 18.54
C ARG A 150 3.24 -18.63 19.09
N ALA A 151 2.40 -19.66 19.08
CA ALA A 151 2.77 -20.99 19.54
C ALA A 151 3.92 -21.57 18.70
N ILE A 152 3.84 -21.47 17.37
CA ILE A 152 4.91 -21.89 16.46
C ILE A 152 6.18 -21.08 16.70
N LYS A 153 6.07 -19.77 16.81
CA LYS A 153 7.20 -18.89 17.13
C LYS A 153 7.88 -19.30 18.44
N GLY A 154 7.10 -19.51 19.50
CA GLY A 154 7.62 -19.93 20.82
C GLY A 154 8.28 -21.31 20.81
N LEU A 155 7.82 -22.23 19.94
CA LEU A 155 8.43 -23.55 19.77
C LEU A 155 9.86 -23.46 19.20
N PHE A 156 10.07 -22.59 18.19
CA PHE A 156 11.37 -22.47 17.53
C PHE A 156 12.29 -21.40 18.13
N ASP A 157 11.73 -20.44 18.82
CA ASP A 157 12.46 -19.31 19.41
C ASP A 157 11.92 -18.96 20.80
N PRO A 158 12.09 -19.88 21.78
CA PRO A 158 11.56 -19.69 23.13
C PRO A 158 12.16 -18.48 23.87
N ASN A 159 13.34 -18.03 23.45
CA ASN A 159 14.01 -16.87 24.05
C ASN A 159 13.74 -15.55 23.30
N GLY A 160 12.99 -15.56 22.19
CA GLY A 160 12.63 -14.39 21.43
C GLY A 160 13.81 -13.63 20.80
N ILE A 161 14.92 -14.31 20.52
CA ILE A 161 16.15 -13.70 19.98
C ILE A 161 16.21 -13.67 18.45
N MET A 162 15.37 -14.46 17.77
CA MET A 162 15.35 -14.54 16.32
C MET A 162 14.36 -13.52 15.76
N ASN A 163 14.85 -12.53 15.04
CA ASN A 163 14.03 -11.44 14.47
C ASN A 163 13.07 -10.81 15.50
N PRO A 164 13.58 -10.28 16.62
CA PRO A 164 12.75 -9.74 17.68
C PRO A 164 11.88 -8.57 17.19
N TYR A 165 10.69 -8.45 17.77
CA TYR A 165 9.73 -7.37 17.52
C TYR A 165 9.12 -7.34 16.11
N LYS A 166 9.47 -8.27 15.22
CA LYS A 166 8.94 -8.31 13.85
C LYS A 166 7.71 -9.21 13.76
N TYR A 167 6.73 -8.76 13.01
CA TYR A 167 5.49 -9.44 12.64
C TYR A 167 4.60 -9.79 13.84
N ILE A 168 5.05 -10.71 14.71
CA ILE A 168 4.35 -11.11 15.94
C ILE A 168 5.17 -10.64 17.12
N LYS A 169 4.57 -9.81 17.96
CA LYS A 169 5.15 -9.47 19.26
C LYS A 169 4.96 -10.64 20.21
N ALA A 170 6.07 -11.06 20.84
CA ALA A 170 6.04 -12.08 21.88
C ALA A 170 5.33 -11.56 23.13
#